data_a28b2ced93f014ccc62606043c5e4b60
#
_entry.id   a28b2ced93f014ccc62606043c5e4b60
#
_cell.length_a   1.000
_cell.length_b   1.000
_cell.length_c   1.000
_cell.angle_alpha   90.00
_cell.angle_beta   90.00
_cell.angle_gamma   90.00
#
_symmetry.space_group_name_H-M   'P 1'
#
loop_
_entity.id
_entity.type
_entity.pdbx_description
1 polymer ?
#
loop_
_entity_poly.entity_id
_entity_poly.type
_entity_poly.pdbx_seq_one_letter_code
_entity_poly.pdbx_strand_id
1 'polypeptide(L)'
;TVKSNDFGRFMDTLKQSATNPHITPIHTPTDTYNNNIDSTRTAVLTNINGGSGNVSLTAGNTLNLQAPVINGGSFTYGGGNQTNLLAAIDSREISNTSGGRNFHWQINQSQGSKTETLHMTQVNVPVGMTNYVGAGGISVQLPKGSSLATQIETLSKLPGNEYLVDLANRKDIDWQQVDVINKTWDHKKEGLTQEAAIIVAIVVTIFTAGAASSAGVAAAEGAGFA
;
A
#
# COMPACT_ATOMS: atom_id res chain seq x y z
N THR A 1 -5.84 -32.57 -11.45
CA THR A 1 -5.81 -34.06 -11.37
C THR A 1 -4.53 -34.46 -10.69
N VAL A 2 -4.63 -34.89 -9.42
CA VAL A 2 -3.51 -35.42 -8.65
C VAL A 2 -3.03 -36.72 -9.33
N LYS A 3 -1.78 -36.76 -9.78
CA LYS A 3 -1.22 -37.96 -10.37
C LYS A 3 -1.01 -39.00 -9.24
N SER A 4 -1.45 -40.20 -9.42
CA SER A 4 -1.35 -41.29 -8.40
C SER A 4 0.07 -41.50 -7.87
N ASN A 5 1.09 -41.22 -8.67
CA ASN A 5 2.49 -41.31 -8.28
C ASN A 5 2.95 -40.25 -7.27
N ASP A 6 2.27 -39.12 -7.21
CA ASP A 6 2.64 -38.04 -6.27
C ASP A 6 2.18 -38.35 -4.86
N PHE A 7 1.04 -39.01 -4.72
CA PHE A 7 0.55 -39.50 -3.42
C PHE A 7 1.45 -40.58 -2.84
N GLY A 8 1.88 -41.54 -3.67
CA GLY A 8 2.84 -42.60 -3.26
C GLY A 8 4.12 -42.01 -2.72
N ARG A 9 4.73 -41.06 -3.45
CA ARG A 9 5.96 -40.38 -3.03
C ARG A 9 5.78 -39.60 -1.72
N PHE A 10 4.64 -38.93 -1.55
CA PHE A 10 4.32 -38.22 -0.31
C PHE A 10 4.24 -39.18 0.88
N MET A 11 3.55 -40.29 0.75
CA MET A 11 3.45 -41.32 1.79
C MET A 11 4.77 -41.98 2.12
N ASP A 12 5.63 -42.24 1.13
CA ASP A 12 6.98 -42.75 1.34
C ASP A 12 7.86 -41.73 2.08
N THR A 13 7.76 -40.45 1.74
CA THR A 13 8.47 -39.38 2.46
C THR A 13 8.03 -39.27 3.92
N LEU A 14 6.74 -39.38 4.18
CA LEU A 14 6.21 -39.39 5.56
C LEU A 14 6.71 -40.57 6.36
N LYS A 15 6.71 -41.79 5.77
CA LYS A 15 7.22 -42.98 6.42
C LYS A 15 8.71 -42.87 6.73
N GLN A 16 9.50 -42.37 5.78
CA GLN A 16 10.95 -42.15 5.97
C GLN A 16 11.23 -41.12 7.03
N SER A 17 10.45 -40.02 7.08
CA SER A 17 10.58 -38.99 8.08
C SER A 17 10.21 -39.48 9.48
N ALA A 18 9.22 -40.38 9.60
CA ALA A 18 8.84 -40.98 10.87
C ALA A 18 9.86 -41.98 11.41
N THR A 19 10.62 -42.64 10.52
CA THR A 19 11.62 -43.66 10.89
C THR A 19 13.05 -43.10 11.01
N ASN A 20 13.33 -41.95 10.42
CA ASN A 20 14.63 -41.30 10.46
C ASN A 20 14.49 -39.76 10.62
N PRO A 21 14.63 -39.26 11.87
CA PRO A 21 14.43 -37.84 12.18
C PRO A 21 15.45 -36.89 11.52
N HIS A 22 16.49 -37.42 10.87
CA HIS A 22 17.50 -36.63 10.15
C HIS A 22 17.17 -36.44 8.67
N ILE A 23 16.12 -37.05 8.13
CA ILE A 23 15.68 -36.79 6.75
C ILE A 23 14.80 -35.58 6.75
N THR A 24 15.38 -34.44 6.39
CA THR A 24 14.61 -33.23 6.06
C THR A 24 13.96 -33.42 4.68
N PRO A 25 12.65 -33.33 4.53
CA PRO A 25 12.02 -33.40 3.23
C PRO A 25 12.63 -32.34 2.30
N ILE A 26 13.08 -32.77 1.11
CA ILE A 26 13.60 -31.83 0.12
C ILE A 26 12.41 -31.06 -0.46
N HIS A 27 12.26 -29.80 -0.09
CA HIS A 27 11.23 -28.90 -0.56
C HIS A 27 11.71 -28.18 -1.83
N THR A 28 11.95 -28.94 -2.91
CA THR A 28 12.28 -28.34 -4.20
C THR A 28 10.98 -27.99 -4.93
N PRO A 29 10.67 -26.72 -5.13
CA PRO A 29 9.51 -26.32 -5.92
C PRO A 29 9.64 -26.82 -7.36
N THR A 30 8.58 -27.39 -7.91
CA THR A 30 8.51 -27.82 -9.32
C THR A 30 7.95 -26.72 -10.21
N ASP A 31 7.04 -25.92 -9.65
CA ASP A 31 6.49 -24.75 -10.33
C ASP A 31 7.02 -23.50 -9.61
N THR A 32 7.72 -22.66 -10.34
CA THR A 32 8.26 -21.41 -9.83
C THR A 32 7.74 -20.24 -10.62
N TYR A 33 7.53 -19.13 -9.95
CA TYR A 33 7.20 -17.87 -10.59
C TYR A 33 8.00 -16.74 -9.96
N ASN A 34 8.25 -15.71 -10.76
CA ASN A 34 8.87 -14.47 -10.33
C ASN A 34 8.21 -13.32 -11.09
N ASN A 35 7.71 -12.34 -10.36
CA ASN A 35 7.12 -11.14 -10.92
C ASN A 35 7.78 -9.91 -10.29
N ASN A 36 8.42 -9.09 -11.12
CA ASN A 36 9.04 -7.85 -10.73
C ASN A 36 8.23 -6.68 -11.26
N ILE A 37 7.93 -5.73 -10.39
CA ILE A 37 7.31 -4.46 -10.75
C ILE A 37 8.33 -3.36 -10.40
N ASP A 38 8.65 -2.51 -11.37
CA ASP A 38 9.30 -1.22 -11.16
C ASP A 38 8.45 -0.19 -11.92
N SER A 39 7.64 0.53 -11.17
CA SER A 39 6.69 1.50 -11.71
C SER A 39 6.99 2.87 -11.12
N THR A 40 7.21 3.84 -12.00
CA THR A 40 7.39 5.24 -11.63
C THR A 40 6.29 6.07 -12.30
N ARG A 41 5.63 6.89 -11.51
CA ARG A 41 4.70 7.92 -11.97
C ARG A 41 5.27 9.26 -11.52
N THR A 42 5.52 10.15 -12.47
CA THR A 42 6.01 11.50 -12.19
C THR A 42 4.97 12.52 -12.67
N ALA A 43 4.57 13.43 -11.79
CA ALA A 43 3.70 14.54 -12.14
C ALA A 43 4.48 15.54 -13.00
N VAL A 44 3.87 15.98 -14.10
CA VAL A 44 4.41 17.08 -14.90
C VAL A 44 3.87 18.38 -14.32
N LEU A 45 4.72 19.10 -13.58
CA LEU A 45 4.33 20.35 -12.96
C LEU A 45 4.37 21.49 -13.99
N THR A 46 3.29 22.27 -14.01
CA THR A 46 3.24 23.48 -14.87
C THR A 46 4.03 24.60 -14.23
N ASN A 47 4.99 25.18 -14.98
CA ASN A 47 5.73 26.36 -14.57
C ASN A 47 5.16 27.57 -15.31
N ILE A 48 4.70 28.58 -14.56
CA ILE A 48 4.16 29.84 -15.09
C ILE A 48 5.09 30.95 -14.65
N ASN A 49 5.68 31.65 -15.60
CA ASN A 49 6.63 32.72 -15.32
C ASN A 49 6.19 34.03 -15.96
N GLY A 50 5.80 34.99 -15.14
CA GLY A 50 5.44 36.35 -15.54
C GLY A 50 6.59 37.36 -15.47
N GLY A 51 7.80 36.90 -15.18
CA GLY A 51 8.94 37.80 -14.96
C GLY A 51 8.69 38.74 -13.77
N SER A 52 8.83 40.03 -13.98
CA SER A 52 8.49 41.06 -12.98
C SER A 52 7.02 41.49 -13.00
N GLY A 53 6.23 40.95 -13.94
CA GLY A 53 4.82 41.33 -14.12
C GLY A 53 3.87 40.53 -13.24
N ASN A 54 2.60 40.89 -13.33
CA ASN A 54 1.51 40.16 -12.68
C ASN A 54 1.16 38.88 -13.47
N VAL A 55 1.10 37.75 -12.79
CA VAL A 55 0.48 36.51 -13.32
C VAL A 55 -0.99 36.53 -12.91
N SER A 56 -1.91 36.41 -13.87
CA SER A 56 -3.35 36.39 -13.60
C SER A 56 -3.97 35.10 -14.12
N LEU A 57 -4.58 34.30 -13.22
CA LEU A 57 -5.28 33.07 -13.52
C LEU A 57 -6.70 33.15 -12.97
N THR A 58 -7.67 33.36 -13.85
CA THR A 58 -9.08 33.49 -13.47
C THR A 58 -9.97 32.55 -14.28
N ALA A 59 -11.06 32.10 -13.67
CA ALA A 59 -12.08 31.28 -14.32
C ALA A 59 -13.47 31.83 -14.00
N GLY A 60 -14.39 31.76 -14.95
CA GLY A 60 -15.76 32.22 -14.77
C GLY A 60 -16.54 31.41 -13.73
N ASN A 61 -16.20 30.14 -13.52
CA ASN A 61 -16.81 29.26 -12.52
C ASN A 61 -15.77 28.72 -11.56
N THR A 62 -15.13 27.60 -11.87
CA THR A 62 -14.15 26.94 -10.99
C THR A 62 -12.75 27.03 -11.58
N LEU A 63 -11.79 27.49 -10.79
CA LEU A 63 -10.38 27.48 -11.11
C LEU A 63 -9.71 26.29 -10.39
N ASN A 64 -9.13 25.36 -11.17
CA ASN A 64 -8.34 24.26 -10.63
C ASN A 64 -6.85 24.49 -10.95
N LEU A 65 -6.03 24.58 -9.91
CA LEU A 65 -4.58 24.72 -9.98
C LEU A 65 -3.93 23.47 -9.40
N GLN A 66 -3.45 22.57 -10.26
CA GLN A 66 -2.82 21.33 -9.82
C GLN A 66 -1.30 21.49 -9.72
N ALA A 67 -0.83 21.81 -8.53
CA ALA A 67 0.57 21.98 -8.16
C ALA A 67 1.41 22.81 -9.17
N PRO A 68 0.93 23.95 -9.71
CA PRO A 68 1.78 24.78 -10.54
C PRO A 68 2.88 25.43 -9.72
N VAL A 69 4.00 25.75 -10.38
CA VAL A 69 5.03 26.65 -9.89
C VAL A 69 4.82 28.01 -10.54
N ILE A 70 4.49 29.02 -9.77
CA ILE A 70 4.15 30.37 -10.25
C ILE A 70 5.26 31.33 -9.82
N ASN A 71 5.86 31.96 -10.80
CA ASN A 71 6.90 32.95 -10.62
C ASN A 71 6.44 34.28 -11.26
N GLY A 72 6.53 35.38 -10.54
CA GLY A 72 6.09 36.68 -11.05
C GLY A 72 6.40 37.82 -10.09
N GLY A 73 6.07 39.03 -10.49
CA GLY A 73 6.07 40.19 -9.57
C GLY A 73 4.92 40.08 -8.56
N SER A 74 3.72 39.73 -9.04
CA SER A 74 2.53 39.48 -8.24
C SER A 74 1.69 38.37 -8.85
N PHE A 75 0.73 37.83 -8.08
CA PHE A 75 -0.16 36.78 -8.53
C PHE A 75 -1.61 37.10 -8.21
N THR A 76 -2.45 37.09 -9.22
CA THR A 76 -3.89 37.26 -9.11
C THR A 76 -4.59 35.98 -9.55
N TYR A 77 -5.49 35.46 -8.73
CA TYR A 77 -6.18 34.21 -9.06
C TYR A 77 -7.58 34.16 -8.48
N GLY A 78 -8.44 33.35 -9.10
CA GLY A 78 -9.77 33.08 -8.55
C GLY A 78 -10.74 32.48 -9.55
N GLY A 79 -11.62 31.64 -9.03
CA GLY A 79 -12.82 31.16 -9.74
C GLY A 79 -14.05 31.96 -9.34
N GLY A 80 -14.95 32.21 -10.28
CA GLY A 80 -16.20 32.93 -10.00
C GLY A 80 -17.10 32.21 -8.99
N ASN A 81 -16.98 30.90 -8.85
CA ASN A 81 -17.61 30.09 -7.81
C ASN A 81 -16.59 29.55 -6.81
N GLN A 82 -15.60 28.78 -7.26
CA GLN A 82 -14.65 28.08 -6.37
C GLN A 82 -13.24 28.11 -6.95
N THR A 83 -12.25 28.10 -6.06
CA THR A 83 -10.84 27.90 -6.41
C THR A 83 -10.30 26.69 -5.69
N ASN A 84 -9.65 25.78 -6.43
CA ASN A 84 -9.05 24.58 -5.89
C ASN A 84 -7.55 24.60 -6.12
N LEU A 85 -6.78 24.60 -5.03
CA LEU A 85 -5.33 24.41 -5.03
C LEU A 85 -5.05 22.91 -4.77
N LEU A 86 -4.94 22.17 -5.85
CA LEU A 86 -4.82 20.71 -5.83
C LEU A 86 -3.36 20.30 -5.76
N ALA A 87 -3.09 19.20 -5.06
CA ALA A 87 -1.78 18.57 -5.06
C ALA A 87 -1.58 17.67 -6.28
N ALA A 88 -0.32 17.44 -6.63
CA ALA A 88 0.10 16.38 -7.55
C ALA A 88 0.98 15.38 -6.80
N ILE A 89 0.95 14.12 -7.19
CA ILE A 89 1.67 13.06 -6.50
C ILE A 89 2.58 12.34 -7.47
N ASP A 90 3.88 12.31 -7.14
CA ASP A 90 4.84 11.36 -7.68
C ASP A 90 4.73 10.06 -6.90
N SER A 91 4.84 8.94 -7.59
CA SER A 91 4.91 7.65 -6.92
C SER A 91 5.97 6.76 -7.57
N ARG A 92 6.68 6.03 -6.74
CA ARG A 92 7.56 4.94 -7.16
C ARG A 92 7.23 3.69 -6.39
N GLU A 93 6.98 2.62 -7.12
CA GLU A 93 6.73 1.30 -6.56
C GLU A 93 7.71 0.31 -7.14
N ILE A 94 8.47 -0.34 -6.27
CA ILE A 94 9.35 -1.45 -6.61
C ILE A 94 8.87 -2.64 -5.80
N SER A 95 8.53 -3.73 -6.48
CA SER A 95 8.16 -4.96 -5.79
C SER A 95 8.67 -6.18 -6.54
N ASN A 96 9.04 -7.18 -5.77
CA ASN A 96 9.37 -8.51 -6.23
C ASN A 96 8.43 -9.48 -5.54
N THR A 97 7.72 -10.26 -6.32
CA THR A 97 6.88 -11.34 -5.82
C THR A 97 7.36 -12.62 -6.46
N SER A 98 7.83 -13.54 -5.64
CA SER A 98 8.33 -14.83 -6.10
C SER A 98 7.71 -15.95 -5.28
N GLY A 99 7.70 -17.13 -5.85
CA GLY A 99 7.23 -18.29 -5.14
C GLY A 99 7.48 -19.56 -5.92
N GLY A 100 7.15 -20.65 -5.27
CA GLY A 100 7.23 -21.95 -5.88
C GLY A 100 6.35 -22.92 -5.13
N ARG A 101 5.86 -23.93 -5.83
CA ARG A 101 5.09 -25.02 -5.25
C ARG A 101 5.46 -26.35 -5.86
N ASN A 102 5.35 -27.38 -5.06
CA ASN A 102 5.25 -28.75 -5.53
C ASN A 102 3.93 -29.35 -5.01
N PHE A 103 3.76 -30.65 -5.09
CA PHE A 103 2.53 -31.29 -4.66
C PHE A 103 2.18 -31.02 -3.17
N HIS A 104 3.16 -30.94 -2.29
CA HIS A 104 2.94 -30.93 -0.84
C HIS A 104 3.40 -29.64 -0.14
N TRP A 105 4.22 -28.80 -0.78
CA TRP A 105 4.79 -27.61 -0.18
C TRP A 105 4.70 -26.40 -1.10
N GLN A 106 4.49 -25.22 -0.51
CA GLN A 106 4.48 -23.95 -1.23
C GLN A 106 5.26 -22.89 -0.47
N ILE A 107 5.91 -22.03 -1.22
CA ILE A 107 6.63 -20.85 -0.74
C ILE A 107 6.13 -19.66 -1.53
N ASN A 108 5.75 -18.57 -0.83
CA ASN A 108 5.41 -17.29 -1.43
C ASN A 108 6.19 -16.21 -0.70
N GLN A 109 6.88 -15.37 -1.45
CA GLN A 109 7.61 -14.24 -0.93
C GLN A 109 7.21 -12.98 -1.70
N SER A 110 6.98 -11.90 -0.98
CA SER A 110 6.70 -10.59 -1.56
C SER A 110 7.48 -9.54 -0.78
N GLN A 111 8.35 -8.83 -1.47
CA GLN A 111 9.11 -7.73 -0.90
C GLN A 111 9.01 -6.51 -1.80
N GLY A 112 9.05 -5.34 -1.22
CA GLY A 112 8.99 -4.12 -2.01
C GLY A 112 8.93 -2.85 -1.19
N SER A 113 8.82 -1.75 -1.92
CA SER A 113 8.61 -0.42 -1.36
C SER A 113 7.68 0.39 -2.26
N LYS A 114 6.89 1.25 -1.64
CA LYS A 114 6.13 2.28 -2.34
C LYS A 114 6.38 3.60 -1.65
N THR A 115 6.87 4.58 -2.42
CA THR A 115 7.14 5.93 -1.94
C THR A 115 6.35 6.91 -2.80
N GLU A 116 5.64 7.82 -2.16
CA GLU A 116 4.93 8.91 -2.80
C GLU A 116 5.48 10.24 -2.32
N THR A 117 5.57 11.21 -3.23
CA THR A 117 5.95 12.59 -2.94
C THR A 117 4.84 13.51 -3.42
N LEU A 118 4.31 14.33 -2.52
CA LEU A 118 3.26 15.27 -2.83
C LEU A 118 3.87 16.62 -3.19
N HIS A 119 3.47 17.15 -4.35
CA HIS A 119 3.78 18.48 -4.81
C HIS A 119 2.56 19.39 -4.61
N MET A 120 2.81 20.55 -4.05
CA MET A 120 1.80 21.58 -3.82
C MET A 120 1.97 22.72 -4.81
N THR A 121 0.97 23.57 -4.94
CA THR A 121 1.10 24.87 -5.61
C THR A 121 2.22 25.66 -4.95
N GLN A 122 3.17 26.15 -5.72
CA GLN A 122 4.25 27.04 -5.27
C GLN A 122 4.07 28.43 -5.87
N VAL A 123 4.21 29.46 -5.06
CA VAL A 123 4.02 30.85 -5.49
C VAL A 123 5.19 31.69 -5.03
N ASN A 124 6.02 32.10 -5.98
CA ASN A 124 7.20 32.94 -5.76
C ASN A 124 6.93 34.35 -6.31
N VAL A 125 6.25 35.17 -5.54
CA VAL A 125 5.85 36.54 -5.93
C VAL A 125 6.15 37.54 -4.81
N PRO A 126 7.15 38.44 -4.98
CA PRO A 126 7.58 39.34 -3.92
C PRO A 126 6.58 40.45 -3.59
N VAL A 127 5.69 40.82 -4.52
CA VAL A 127 4.69 41.87 -4.30
C VAL A 127 3.43 41.34 -3.60
N GLY A 128 3.22 40.02 -3.67
CA GLY A 128 2.10 39.37 -2.97
C GLY A 128 1.04 38.78 -3.90
N MET A 129 0.05 38.19 -3.29
CA MET A 129 -1.06 37.50 -3.94
C MET A 129 -2.37 38.23 -3.73
N THR A 130 -3.20 38.25 -4.76
CA THR A 130 -4.59 38.72 -4.70
C THR A 130 -5.50 37.61 -5.16
N ASN A 131 -6.51 37.26 -4.35
CA ASN A 131 -7.48 36.28 -4.74
C ASN A 131 -8.88 36.89 -4.86
N TYR A 132 -9.60 36.43 -5.88
CA TYR A 132 -11.04 36.66 -6.01
C TYR A 132 -11.76 35.41 -5.53
N VAL A 133 -12.56 35.53 -4.49
CA VAL A 133 -13.22 34.39 -3.87
C VAL A 133 -14.66 34.35 -4.33
N GLY A 134 -15.03 33.30 -5.02
CA GLY A 134 -16.41 32.97 -5.31
C GLY A 134 -17.15 32.42 -4.06
N ALA A 135 -18.45 32.20 -4.18
CA ALA A 135 -19.30 31.74 -3.07
C ALA A 135 -18.87 30.35 -2.49
N GLY A 136 -18.20 29.54 -3.28
CA GLY A 136 -17.69 28.22 -2.86
C GLY A 136 -16.33 28.23 -2.16
N GLY A 137 -15.72 29.41 -1.98
CA GLY A 137 -14.46 29.56 -1.24
C GLY A 137 -13.23 29.02 -1.98
N ILE A 138 -12.21 28.66 -1.18
CA ILE A 138 -10.95 28.09 -1.67
C ILE A 138 -10.75 26.72 -1.00
N SER A 139 -10.51 25.69 -1.79
CA SER A 139 -10.07 24.37 -1.31
C SER A 139 -8.56 24.22 -1.49
N VAL A 140 -7.86 23.72 -0.48
CA VAL A 140 -6.40 23.57 -0.49
C VAL A 140 -6.02 22.16 -0.05
N GLN A 141 -5.32 21.44 -0.91
CA GLN A 141 -4.79 20.11 -0.61
C GLN A 141 -3.39 20.18 0.00
N LEU A 142 -3.23 19.56 1.16
CA LEU A 142 -1.96 19.44 1.89
C LEU A 142 -1.63 17.97 2.16
N PRO A 143 -0.36 17.60 2.33
CA PRO A 143 -0.03 16.26 2.82
C PRO A 143 -0.61 16.08 4.23
N LYS A 144 -1.09 14.89 4.54
CA LYS A 144 -1.63 14.57 5.87
C LYS A 144 -0.54 14.56 6.93
N GLY A 145 -0.81 15.15 8.06
CA GLY A 145 0.09 15.20 9.21
C GLY A 145 -0.64 15.05 10.54
N SER A 146 0.09 15.26 11.63
CA SER A 146 -0.44 15.09 12.99
C SER A 146 -1.53 16.12 13.33
N SER A 147 -1.37 17.36 12.88
CA SER A 147 -2.40 18.39 12.98
C SER A 147 -2.30 19.35 11.79
N LEU A 148 -3.43 19.92 11.41
CA LEU A 148 -3.50 20.90 10.32
C LEU A 148 -2.64 22.14 10.62
N ALA A 149 -2.70 22.67 11.83
CA ALA A 149 -1.94 23.86 12.23
C ALA A 149 -0.42 23.64 12.12
N THR A 150 0.07 22.53 12.65
CA THR A 150 1.50 22.16 12.55
C THR A 150 1.94 21.94 11.11
N GLN A 151 1.07 21.35 10.29
CA GLN A 151 1.32 21.17 8.86
C GLN A 151 1.48 22.49 8.14
N ILE A 152 0.55 23.41 8.32
CA ILE A 152 0.59 24.75 7.70
C ILE A 152 1.86 25.48 8.14
N GLU A 153 2.16 25.47 9.44
CA GLU A 153 3.38 26.09 9.97
C GLU A 153 4.66 25.52 9.36
N THR A 154 4.73 24.20 9.22
CA THR A 154 5.92 23.55 8.66
C THR A 154 6.06 23.82 7.17
N LEU A 155 4.97 23.68 6.43
CA LEU A 155 4.95 23.84 4.98
C LEU A 155 5.17 25.29 4.54
N SER A 156 4.64 26.27 5.30
CA SER A 156 4.82 27.69 4.98
C SER A 156 6.26 28.19 5.10
N LYS A 157 7.13 27.43 5.77
CA LYS A 157 8.58 27.71 5.83
C LYS A 157 9.35 27.28 4.58
N LEU A 158 8.70 26.51 3.70
CA LEU A 158 9.29 26.06 2.45
C LEU A 158 9.13 27.15 1.38
N PRO A 159 10.17 27.39 0.54
CA PRO A 159 10.09 28.38 -0.51
C PRO A 159 8.88 28.18 -1.42
N GLY A 160 8.14 29.26 -1.68
CA GLY A 160 6.95 29.27 -2.51
C GLY A 160 5.66 28.80 -1.82
N ASN A 161 5.72 28.50 -0.52
CA ASN A 161 4.55 28.07 0.28
C ASN A 161 4.18 29.09 1.36
N GLU A 162 4.82 30.25 1.41
CA GLU A 162 4.60 31.30 2.40
C GLU A 162 3.14 31.79 2.43
N TYR A 163 2.47 31.71 1.29
CA TYR A 163 1.05 32.07 1.12
C TYR A 163 0.09 31.27 2.02
N LEU A 164 0.51 30.09 2.48
CA LEU A 164 -0.29 29.26 3.39
C LEU A 164 -0.60 29.97 4.70
N VAL A 165 0.28 30.86 5.17
CA VAL A 165 0.05 31.66 6.38
C VAL A 165 -1.13 32.61 6.19
N ASP A 166 -1.19 33.27 5.02
CA ASP A 166 -2.28 34.20 4.71
C ASP A 166 -3.62 33.46 4.58
N LEU A 167 -3.60 32.28 3.95
CA LEU A 167 -4.78 31.42 3.82
C LEU A 167 -5.24 30.87 5.19
N ALA A 168 -4.31 30.56 6.10
CA ALA A 168 -4.65 30.05 7.43
C ALA A 168 -5.44 31.04 8.29
N ASN A 169 -5.30 32.36 8.03
CA ASN A 169 -6.03 33.41 8.72
C ASN A 169 -7.47 33.62 8.17
N ARG A 170 -7.85 32.88 7.14
CA ARG A 170 -9.16 33.02 6.49
C ARG A 170 -10.13 31.94 6.98
N LYS A 171 -11.43 32.24 6.92
CA LYS A 171 -12.51 31.35 7.37
C LYS A 171 -13.18 30.58 6.21
N ASP A 172 -12.91 31.00 4.98
CA ASP A 172 -13.48 30.46 3.74
C ASP A 172 -12.56 29.46 3.04
N ILE A 173 -11.62 28.86 3.78
CA ILE A 173 -10.71 27.85 3.27
C ILE A 173 -11.17 26.46 3.72
N ASP A 174 -11.36 25.57 2.73
CA ASP A 174 -11.56 24.13 2.90
C ASP A 174 -10.22 23.41 2.81
N TRP A 175 -9.68 23.01 3.96
CA TRP A 175 -8.41 22.30 4.05
C TRP A 175 -8.60 20.80 3.88
N GLN A 176 -8.04 20.24 2.82
CA GLN A 176 -8.10 18.82 2.51
C GLN A 176 -6.74 18.15 2.74
N GLN A 177 -6.71 17.11 3.56
CA GLN A 177 -5.51 16.34 3.81
C GLN A 177 -5.44 15.15 2.88
N VAL A 178 -4.31 15.01 2.18
CA VAL A 178 -4.02 13.93 1.22
C VAL A 178 -3.04 12.94 1.85
N ASP A 179 -3.42 11.69 1.91
CA ASP A 179 -2.53 10.62 2.38
C ASP A 179 -1.39 10.41 1.38
N VAL A 180 -0.17 10.34 1.91
CA VAL A 180 1.06 10.06 1.15
C VAL A 180 1.61 8.73 1.63
N ILE A 181 1.81 7.81 0.71
CA ILE A 181 2.25 6.45 1.03
C ILE A 181 3.78 6.42 1.09
N ASN A 182 4.30 5.97 2.22
CA ASN A 182 5.72 5.62 2.36
C ASN A 182 5.79 4.31 3.16
N LYS A 183 5.90 3.20 2.46
CA LYS A 183 5.90 1.87 3.07
C LYS A 183 6.90 0.96 2.41
N THR A 184 7.45 0.08 3.21
CA THR A 184 8.21 -1.09 2.77
C THR A 184 7.52 -2.35 3.27
N TRP A 185 7.68 -3.45 2.57
CA TRP A 185 7.19 -4.75 3.02
C TRP A 185 8.16 -5.85 2.65
N ASP A 186 8.22 -6.84 3.50
CA ASP A 186 8.92 -8.10 3.28
C ASP A 186 8.10 -9.21 3.95
N HIS A 187 7.41 -10.00 3.12
CA HIS A 187 6.52 -11.05 3.55
C HIS A 187 6.96 -12.36 2.95
N LYS A 188 7.27 -13.32 3.80
CA LYS A 188 7.51 -14.70 3.41
C LYS A 188 6.46 -15.59 4.06
N LYS A 189 5.78 -16.41 3.25
CA LYS A 189 4.84 -17.41 3.71
C LYS A 189 5.20 -18.74 3.07
N GLU A 190 5.40 -19.74 3.90
CA GLU A 190 5.68 -21.11 3.46
C GLU A 190 4.84 -22.10 4.26
N GLY A 191 4.53 -23.22 3.65
CA GLY A 191 3.72 -24.24 4.30
C GLY A 191 3.26 -25.34 3.34
N LEU A 192 2.46 -26.22 3.88
CA LEU A 192 1.82 -27.27 3.08
C LEU A 192 0.89 -26.64 2.02
N THR A 193 0.84 -27.25 0.84
CA THR A 193 -0.20 -26.96 -0.13
C THR A 193 -1.56 -27.38 0.42
N GLN A 194 -2.64 -26.82 -0.14
CA GLN A 194 -3.98 -27.18 0.29
C GLN A 194 -4.24 -28.67 0.14
N GLU A 195 -3.78 -29.27 -0.93
CA GLU A 195 -3.89 -30.71 -1.22
C GLU A 195 -3.17 -31.55 -0.16
N ALA A 196 -1.95 -31.17 0.20
CA ALA A 196 -1.18 -31.86 1.23
C ALA A 196 -1.80 -31.68 2.63
N ALA A 197 -2.28 -30.50 2.94
CA ALA A 197 -2.94 -30.22 4.23
C ALA A 197 -4.21 -31.07 4.43
N ILE A 198 -5.00 -31.25 3.39
CA ILE A 198 -6.19 -32.14 3.42
C ILE A 198 -5.77 -33.58 3.69
N ILE A 199 -4.73 -34.08 3.02
CA ILE A 199 -4.25 -35.46 3.21
C ILE A 199 -3.76 -35.66 4.67
N VAL A 200 -2.99 -34.74 5.19
CA VAL A 200 -2.51 -34.79 6.57
C VAL A 200 -3.69 -34.77 7.55
N ALA A 201 -4.70 -33.94 7.34
CA ALA A 201 -5.88 -33.89 8.16
C ALA A 201 -6.66 -35.22 8.14
N ILE A 202 -6.81 -35.84 6.98
CA ILE A 202 -7.47 -37.17 6.85
C ILE A 202 -6.67 -38.23 7.61
N VAL A 203 -5.36 -38.28 7.46
CA VAL A 203 -4.49 -39.24 8.14
C VAL A 203 -4.60 -39.08 9.66
N VAL A 204 -4.52 -37.86 10.16
CA VAL A 204 -4.67 -37.57 11.60
C VAL A 204 -6.04 -37.99 12.11
N THR A 205 -7.11 -37.72 11.35
CA THR A 205 -8.47 -38.11 11.74
C THR A 205 -8.61 -39.64 11.85
N ILE A 206 -8.04 -40.39 10.91
CA ILE A 206 -8.06 -41.85 10.93
C ILE A 206 -7.29 -42.37 12.15
N PHE A 207 -6.11 -41.86 12.44
CA PHE A 207 -5.35 -42.30 13.62
C PHE A 207 -6.02 -41.97 14.93
N THR A 208 -6.59 -40.77 15.07
CA THR A 208 -7.28 -40.36 16.30
C THR A 208 -8.59 -41.15 16.49
N ALA A 209 -9.34 -41.41 15.42
CA ALA A 209 -10.55 -42.24 15.49
C ALA A 209 -10.22 -43.70 15.84
N GLY A 210 -9.13 -44.24 15.26
CA GLY A 210 -8.63 -45.58 15.59
C GLY A 210 -8.16 -45.71 17.02
N ALA A 211 -7.48 -44.71 17.57
CA ALA A 211 -7.06 -44.68 18.96
C ALA A 211 -8.24 -44.57 19.92
N ALA A 212 -9.27 -43.77 19.58
CA ALA A 212 -10.49 -43.66 20.39
C ALA A 212 -11.28 -44.96 20.39
N SER A 213 -11.34 -45.70 19.27
CA SER A 213 -12.02 -47.00 19.22
C SER A 213 -11.28 -48.08 20.02
N SER A 214 -9.93 -48.08 20.03
CA SER A 214 -9.17 -49.01 20.84
C SER A 214 -9.27 -48.72 22.34
N ALA A 215 -9.36 -47.46 22.75
CA ALA A 215 -9.59 -47.06 24.13
C ALA A 215 -11.01 -47.40 24.60
N GLY A 216 -11.99 -47.31 23.73
CA GLY A 216 -13.36 -47.67 23.99
C GLY A 216 -13.55 -49.19 24.20
N VAL A 217 -12.85 -50.01 23.39
CA VAL A 217 -12.86 -51.48 23.51
C VAL A 217 -12.18 -51.91 24.84
N ALA A 218 -11.03 -51.30 25.19
CA ALA A 218 -10.38 -51.61 26.45
C ALA A 218 -11.23 -51.25 27.70
N ALA A 219 -12.00 -50.16 27.59
CA ALA A 219 -12.91 -49.77 28.69
C ALA A 219 -14.16 -50.73 28.80
N ALA A 220 -14.59 -51.32 27.68
CA ALA A 220 -15.71 -52.27 27.69
C ALA A 220 -15.29 -53.66 28.22
N GLU A 221 -14.06 -54.10 28.03
CA GLU A 221 -13.55 -55.38 28.57
C GLU A 221 -13.25 -55.31 30.08
N GLY A 222 -13.02 -54.09 30.64
CA GLY A 222 -12.79 -53.86 32.06
C GLY A 222 -14.08 -53.81 32.92
N ALA A 223 -15.25 -53.77 32.33
CA ALA A 223 -16.55 -53.72 33.00
C ALA A 223 -17.26 -55.10 33.07
N GLY A 224 -16.51 -56.17 33.03
CA GLY A 224 -16.99 -57.54 33.16
C GLY A 224 -17.11 -57.95 34.62
N PHE A 225 -18.31 -58.06 35.06
CA PHE A 225 -18.92 -58.89 36.13
C PHE A 225 -18.06 -59.23 37.36
N ALA A 226 -18.46 -58.69 38.51
CA ALA A 226 -18.52 -59.34 39.80
C ALA A 226 -19.93 -59.20 40.36
#